data_c97ebc40e1906ab40e213cdddbb187ea
#
_entry.id   c97ebc40e1906ab40e213cdddbb187ea
#
_cell.length_a   1.000
_cell.length_b   1.000
_cell.length_c   1.000
_cell.angle_alpha   90.00
_cell.angle_beta   90.00
_cell.angle_gamma   90.00
#
_symmetry.space_group_name_H-M   'P 1'
#
loop_
_entity.id
_entity.type
_entity.pdbx_description
1 polymer ?
#
loop_
_entity_poly.entity_id
_entity_poly.type
_entity_poly.pdbx_seq_one_letter_code
_entity_poly.pdbx_strand_id
1 'polypeptide(L)'
;EFGFWLLAAPLAGYAYLYKLAGSLVALVTSIPYDRYLASLDMKIFGVSPNRWVVGLYRPWLTELLMLAYVAYLPLVVILAYLLFKKNGREQAELYIFSLGLAYLACFVLFIIFPAHSPRFYFSDLDPAPGYFFRRLMDRVEVWGQYRGGSFPSAHCAAGTVMIYYASKAGGRTFWLVFPLILLFFFSTVYGQYHYVVDILSGIIIGRLAIKVAYLAAGRKARNFSLPPVQ
;
A
#
# COMPACT_ATOMS: atom_id res chain seq x y z
N GLU A 1 15.79 -21.50 8.96
CA GLU A 1 15.04 -21.10 7.73
C GLU A 1 13.59 -21.59 7.73
N PHE A 2 13.31 -22.85 8.10
CA PHE A 2 11.95 -23.39 8.19
C PHE A 2 11.03 -22.55 9.13
N GLY A 3 11.55 -22.14 10.28
CA GLY A 3 10.81 -21.28 11.23
C GLY A 3 10.40 -19.92 10.66
N PHE A 4 11.18 -19.35 9.71
CA PHE A 4 10.82 -18.11 9.03
C PHE A 4 9.64 -18.31 8.05
N TRP A 5 9.64 -19.39 7.27
CA TRP A 5 8.59 -19.63 6.30
C TRP A 5 7.23 -19.89 6.97
N LEU A 6 7.21 -20.57 8.12
CA LEU A 6 5.98 -20.71 8.92
C LEU A 6 5.49 -19.36 9.43
N LEU A 7 6.42 -18.48 9.84
CA LEU A 7 6.11 -17.13 10.26
C LEU A 7 5.56 -16.26 9.10
N ALA A 8 6.12 -16.40 7.90
CA ALA A 8 5.74 -15.63 6.72
C ALA A 8 4.47 -16.14 6.01
N ALA A 9 4.01 -17.36 6.30
CA ALA A 9 2.84 -17.97 5.68
C ALA A 9 1.57 -17.09 5.67
N PRO A 10 1.25 -16.30 6.74
CA PRO A 10 0.11 -15.40 6.72
C PRO A 10 0.14 -14.36 5.60
N LEU A 11 1.33 -13.99 5.08
CA LEU A 11 1.44 -13.03 3.96
C LEU A 11 0.74 -13.53 2.69
N ALA A 12 0.82 -14.83 2.42
CA ALA A 12 0.07 -15.46 1.33
C ALA A 12 -1.45 -15.45 1.60
N GLY A 13 -1.85 -15.65 2.86
CA GLY A 13 -3.23 -15.57 3.30
C GLY A 13 -3.87 -14.21 3.04
N TYR A 14 -3.12 -13.11 3.21
CA TYR A 14 -3.63 -11.77 2.94
C TYR A 14 -3.95 -11.56 1.46
N ALA A 15 -3.17 -12.13 0.53
CA ALA A 15 -3.48 -12.08 -0.89
C ALA A 15 -4.78 -12.84 -1.23
N TYR A 16 -5.03 -13.97 -0.57
CA TYR A 16 -6.29 -14.70 -0.70
C TYR A 16 -7.48 -13.89 -0.13
N LEU A 17 -7.33 -13.30 1.06
CA LEU A 17 -8.37 -12.47 1.68
C LEU A 17 -8.69 -11.23 0.85
N TYR A 18 -7.71 -10.66 0.15
CA TYR A 18 -7.95 -9.58 -0.80
C TYR A 18 -8.93 -9.98 -1.92
N LYS A 19 -8.72 -11.17 -2.53
CA LYS A 19 -9.64 -11.69 -3.56
C LYS A 19 -11.03 -11.98 -3.00
N LEU A 20 -11.10 -12.52 -1.79
CA LEU A 20 -12.38 -12.79 -1.12
C LEU A 20 -13.14 -11.49 -0.85
N ALA A 21 -12.46 -10.44 -0.36
CA ALA A 21 -13.06 -9.13 -0.16
C ALA A 21 -13.64 -8.57 -1.47
N GLY A 22 -12.94 -8.75 -2.60
CA GLY A 22 -13.44 -8.37 -3.92
C GLY A 22 -14.74 -9.04 -4.32
N SER A 23 -14.87 -10.34 -4.03
CA SER A 23 -16.10 -11.07 -4.27
C SER A 23 -17.27 -10.55 -3.41
N LEU A 24 -16.98 -10.20 -2.15
CA LEU A 24 -17.99 -9.66 -1.23
C LEU A 24 -18.44 -8.24 -1.62
N VAL A 25 -17.53 -7.39 -2.08
CA VAL A 25 -17.88 -6.04 -2.58
C VAL A 25 -18.94 -6.10 -3.67
N ALA A 26 -18.80 -7.03 -4.61
CA ALA A 26 -19.75 -7.20 -5.71
C ALA A 26 -21.17 -7.58 -5.24
N LEU A 27 -21.29 -8.16 -4.04
CA LEU A 27 -22.59 -8.58 -3.46
C LEU A 27 -23.26 -7.48 -2.63
N VAL A 28 -22.47 -6.52 -2.09
CA VAL A 28 -23.00 -5.55 -1.11
C VAL A 28 -23.53 -4.28 -1.77
N THR A 29 -22.86 -3.72 -2.76
CA THR A 29 -23.30 -2.50 -3.43
C THR A 29 -22.76 -2.35 -4.85
N SER A 30 -23.57 -1.70 -5.70
CA SER A 30 -23.21 -1.33 -7.06
C SER A 30 -22.81 0.16 -7.19
N ILE A 31 -22.95 0.96 -6.14
CA ILE A 31 -22.71 2.41 -6.20
C ILE A 31 -21.30 2.72 -5.68
N PRO A 32 -20.38 3.09 -6.56
CA PRO A 32 -18.99 3.40 -6.14
C PRO A 32 -18.90 4.82 -5.54
N TYR A 33 -18.01 4.96 -4.54
CA TYR A 33 -17.74 6.23 -3.85
C TYR A 33 -16.74 7.14 -4.60
N ASP A 34 -16.34 6.82 -5.82
CA ASP A 34 -15.33 7.54 -6.61
C ASP A 34 -15.63 9.04 -6.75
N ARG A 35 -16.88 9.40 -7.04
CA ARG A 35 -17.29 10.81 -7.13
C ARG A 35 -17.04 11.58 -5.85
N TYR A 36 -17.29 10.95 -4.70
CA TYR A 36 -17.06 11.56 -3.40
C TYR A 36 -15.56 11.74 -3.11
N LEU A 37 -14.75 10.71 -3.39
CA LEU A 37 -13.31 10.75 -3.19
C LEU A 37 -12.64 11.78 -4.11
N ALA A 38 -13.01 11.83 -5.39
CA ALA A 38 -12.54 12.86 -6.32
C ALA A 38 -12.93 14.28 -5.88
N SER A 39 -14.12 14.45 -5.31
CA SER A 39 -14.58 15.73 -4.74
C SER A 39 -13.79 16.12 -3.49
N LEU A 40 -13.42 15.16 -2.64
CA LEU A 40 -12.58 15.40 -1.46
C LEU A 40 -11.16 15.85 -1.89
N ASP A 41 -10.55 15.15 -2.84
CA ASP A 41 -9.26 15.56 -3.39
C ASP A 41 -9.31 16.99 -3.94
N MET A 42 -10.34 17.31 -4.73
CA MET A 42 -10.54 18.66 -5.25
C MET A 42 -10.68 19.72 -4.15
N LYS A 43 -11.40 19.42 -3.06
CA LYS A 43 -11.59 20.33 -1.94
C LYS A 43 -10.31 20.55 -1.13
N ILE A 44 -9.49 19.51 -0.96
CA ILE A 44 -8.26 19.57 -0.17
C ILE A 44 -7.15 20.27 -0.95
N PHE A 45 -6.98 19.97 -2.23
CA PHE A 45 -5.85 20.41 -3.04
C PHE A 45 -6.18 21.56 -3.99
N GLY A 46 -7.45 21.95 -4.13
CA GLY A 46 -7.88 22.98 -5.09
C GLY A 46 -7.85 22.56 -6.56
N VAL A 47 -7.27 21.39 -6.84
CA VAL A 47 -7.16 20.75 -8.16
C VAL A 47 -7.39 19.25 -8.02
N SER A 48 -7.71 18.56 -9.10
CA SER A 48 -7.70 17.09 -9.09
C SER A 48 -6.26 16.59 -9.22
N PRO A 49 -5.65 15.96 -8.18
CA PRO A 49 -4.28 15.46 -8.26
C PRO A 49 -4.09 14.45 -9.39
N ASN A 50 -5.10 13.59 -9.62
CA ASN A 50 -5.07 12.58 -10.69
C ASN A 50 -5.06 13.21 -12.10
N ARG A 51 -5.73 14.36 -12.31
CA ARG A 51 -5.65 15.09 -13.55
C ARG A 51 -4.35 15.89 -13.68
N TRP A 52 -3.92 16.50 -12.59
CA TRP A 52 -2.68 17.26 -12.55
C TRP A 52 -1.44 16.41 -12.88
N VAL A 53 -1.38 15.18 -12.33
CA VAL A 53 -0.23 14.29 -12.51
C VAL A 53 -0.04 13.83 -13.98
N VAL A 54 -1.08 13.89 -14.82
CA VAL A 54 -0.99 13.58 -16.26
C VAL A 54 0.01 14.48 -16.97
N GLY A 55 0.14 15.74 -16.55
CA GLY A 55 1.14 16.67 -17.05
C GLY A 55 2.60 16.23 -16.80
N LEU A 56 2.82 15.32 -15.85
CA LEU A 56 4.12 14.76 -15.52
C LEU A 56 4.45 13.47 -16.30
N TYR A 57 3.54 12.96 -17.12
CA TYR A 57 3.74 11.70 -17.83
C TYR A 57 4.97 11.75 -18.73
N ARG A 58 5.95 10.89 -18.43
CA ARG A 58 7.18 10.68 -19.20
C ARG A 58 7.54 9.20 -19.13
N PRO A 59 7.91 8.53 -20.22
CA PRO A 59 8.20 7.09 -20.21
C PRO A 59 9.22 6.67 -19.16
N TRP A 60 10.32 7.40 -19.01
CA TRP A 60 11.35 7.09 -18.00
C TRP A 60 10.83 7.20 -16.54
N LEU A 61 9.99 8.21 -16.27
CA LEU A 61 9.40 8.39 -14.93
C LEU A 61 8.37 7.30 -14.65
N THR A 62 7.58 6.92 -15.65
CA THR A 62 6.65 5.80 -15.56
C THR A 62 7.40 4.51 -15.20
N GLU A 63 8.51 4.21 -15.90
CA GLU A 63 9.30 3.01 -15.62
C GLU A 63 9.86 3.00 -14.19
N LEU A 64 10.39 4.12 -13.72
CA LEU A 64 10.90 4.26 -12.36
C LEU A 64 9.79 4.04 -11.32
N LEU A 65 8.62 4.65 -11.52
CA LEU A 65 7.51 4.55 -10.58
C LEU A 65 6.86 3.16 -10.60
N MET A 66 6.73 2.54 -11.77
CA MET A 66 6.22 1.17 -11.89
C MET A 66 7.21 0.14 -11.35
N LEU A 67 8.52 0.36 -11.50
CA LEU A 67 9.53 -0.44 -10.80
C LEU A 67 9.35 -0.37 -9.27
N ALA A 68 9.16 0.83 -8.71
CA ALA A 68 8.91 0.98 -7.27
C ALA A 68 7.63 0.24 -6.84
N TYR A 69 6.59 0.27 -7.66
CA TYR A 69 5.35 -0.46 -7.42
C TYR A 69 5.55 -1.98 -7.41
N VAL A 70 6.22 -2.51 -8.43
CA VAL A 70 6.50 -3.96 -8.53
C VAL A 70 7.43 -4.43 -7.40
N ALA A 71 8.45 -3.61 -7.06
CA ALA A 71 9.40 -3.92 -6.00
C ALA A 71 8.77 -3.95 -4.59
N TYR A 72 7.63 -3.30 -4.41
CA TYR A 72 6.90 -3.34 -3.14
C TYR A 72 6.54 -4.77 -2.70
N LEU A 73 6.07 -5.63 -3.62
CA LEU A 73 5.63 -6.99 -3.30
C LEU A 73 6.73 -7.86 -2.67
N PRO A 74 7.89 -8.04 -3.31
CA PRO A 74 8.99 -8.78 -2.69
C PRO A 74 9.55 -8.09 -1.44
N LEU A 75 9.49 -6.75 -1.38
CA LEU A 75 10.02 -5.97 -0.25
C LEU A 75 9.27 -6.28 1.05
N VAL A 76 7.97 -6.59 0.99
CA VAL A 76 7.19 -7.03 2.17
C VAL A 76 7.83 -8.24 2.83
N VAL A 77 8.19 -9.25 2.03
CA VAL A 77 8.80 -10.51 2.53
C VAL A 77 10.27 -10.30 2.94
N ILE A 78 11.02 -9.53 2.13
CA ILE A 78 12.42 -9.22 2.41
C ILE A 78 12.54 -8.49 3.76
N LEU A 79 11.68 -7.52 4.04
CA LEU A 79 11.70 -6.80 5.31
C LEU A 79 11.33 -7.71 6.48
N ALA A 80 10.37 -8.61 6.33
CA ALA A 80 10.07 -9.63 7.34
C ALA A 80 11.30 -10.48 7.67
N TYR A 81 12.03 -10.92 6.62
CA TYR A 81 13.25 -11.70 6.78
C TYR A 81 14.38 -10.91 7.46
N LEU A 82 14.58 -9.65 7.06
CA LEU A 82 15.58 -8.78 7.68
C LEU A 82 15.29 -8.54 9.16
N LEU A 83 14.03 -8.30 9.53
CA LEU A 83 13.60 -8.17 10.92
C LEU A 83 13.84 -9.46 11.70
N PHE A 84 13.47 -10.61 11.13
CA PHE A 84 13.71 -11.91 11.74
C PHE A 84 15.20 -12.15 12.04
N LYS A 85 16.07 -11.83 11.09
CA LYS A 85 17.54 -12.03 11.24
C LYS A 85 18.21 -11.02 12.17
N LYS A 86 17.79 -9.75 12.13
CA LYS A 86 18.47 -8.66 12.87
C LYS A 86 17.86 -8.39 14.24
N ASN A 87 16.55 -8.50 14.37
CA ASN A 87 15.81 -8.08 15.56
C ASN A 87 15.09 -9.25 16.26
N GLY A 88 15.21 -10.46 15.70
CA GLY A 88 14.60 -11.68 16.26
C GLY A 88 13.17 -11.92 15.80
N ARG A 89 12.69 -13.12 16.14
CA ARG A 89 11.38 -13.64 15.73
C ARG A 89 10.23 -12.72 16.16
N GLU A 90 10.26 -12.24 17.37
CA GLU A 90 9.20 -11.42 17.93
C GLU A 90 8.95 -10.10 17.16
N GLN A 91 10.02 -9.45 16.71
CA GLN A 91 9.89 -8.22 15.93
C GLN A 91 9.30 -8.50 14.53
N ALA A 92 9.66 -9.63 13.94
CA ALA A 92 9.09 -10.07 12.67
C ALA A 92 7.60 -10.46 12.83
N GLU A 93 7.22 -11.11 13.93
CA GLU A 93 5.81 -11.42 14.27
C GLU A 93 4.98 -10.15 14.41
N LEU A 94 5.47 -9.15 15.14
CA LEU A 94 4.79 -7.85 15.28
C LEU A 94 4.62 -7.13 13.94
N TYR A 95 5.62 -7.20 13.07
CA TYR A 95 5.54 -6.64 11.72
C TYR A 95 4.43 -7.31 10.90
N ILE A 96 4.45 -8.65 10.82
CA ILE A 96 3.46 -9.42 10.06
C ILE A 96 2.05 -9.23 10.64
N PHE A 97 1.93 -9.20 11.96
CA PHE A 97 0.66 -8.93 12.64
C PHE A 97 0.14 -7.52 12.37
N SER A 98 1.03 -6.51 12.38
CA SER A 98 0.68 -5.12 12.01
C SER A 98 0.20 -5.02 10.55
N LEU A 99 0.87 -5.73 9.62
CA LEU A 99 0.42 -5.81 8.22
C LEU A 99 -0.97 -6.45 8.13
N GLY A 100 -1.19 -7.56 8.86
CA GLY A 100 -2.48 -8.24 8.90
C GLY A 100 -3.62 -7.33 9.37
N LEU A 101 -3.41 -6.61 10.46
CA LEU A 101 -4.39 -5.65 10.96
C LEU A 101 -4.67 -4.53 9.95
N ALA A 102 -3.62 -4.00 9.30
CA ALA A 102 -3.77 -2.97 8.28
C ALA A 102 -4.57 -3.47 7.07
N TYR A 103 -4.24 -4.65 6.54
CA TYR A 103 -4.95 -5.26 5.42
C TYR A 103 -6.41 -5.57 5.76
N LEU A 104 -6.66 -6.23 6.90
CA LEU A 104 -8.02 -6.58 7.31
C LEU A 104 -8.90 -5.33 7.50
N ALA A 105 -8.37 -4.28 8.13
CA ALA A 105 -9.10 -3.01 8.26
C ALA A 105 -9.45 -2.42 6.90
N CYS A 106 -8.51 -2.41 5.94
CA CYS A 106 -8.76 -1.94 4.58
C CYS A 106 -9.80 -2.82 3.86
N PHE A 107 -9.71 -4.15 3.97
CA PHE A 107 -10.64 -5.07 3.30
C PHE A 107 -12.07 -4.93 3.81
N VAL A 108 -12.26 -4.70 5.11
CA VAL A 108 -13.58 -4.38 5.66
C VAL A 108 -14.09 -3.06 5.09
N LEU A 109 -13.25 -2.05 4.99
CA LEU A 109 -13.63 -0.74 4.44
C LEU A 109 -13.89 -0.79 2.93
N PHE A 110 -13.24 -1.67 2.15
CA PHE A 110 -13.57 -1.91 0.75
C PHE A 110 -15.02 -2.37 0.56
N ILE A 111 -15.52 -3.19 1.49
CA ILE A 111 -16.90 -3.68 1.46
C ILE A 111 -17.88 -2.57 1.83
N ILE A 112 -17.55 -1.72 2.81
CA ILE A 112 -18.42 -0.65 3.32
C ILE A 112 -18.41 0.56 2.38
N PHE A 113 -17.22 0.92 1.83
CA PHE A 113 -17.01 2.09 0.99
C PHE A 113 -16.32 1.72 -0.34
N PRO A 114 -16.98 0.94 -1.21
CA PRO A 114 -16.36 0.51 -2.45
C PRO A 114 -16.04 1.68 -3.38
N ALA A 115 -14.80 1.72 -3.88
CA ALA A 115 -14.34 2.67 -4.87
C ALA A 115 -13.56 1.95 -5.97
N HIS A 116 -13.77 2.31 -7.23
CA HIS A 116 -13.21 1.59 -8.37
C HIS A 116 -11.77 1.96 -8.67
N SER A 117 -11.39 3.14 -8.44
CA SER A 117 -10.13 3.81 -8.69
C SER A 117 -10.21 4.90 -9.77
N PRO A 118 -9.31 5.91 -9.71
CA PRO A 118 -9.30 7.04 -10.67
C PRO A 118 -9.28 6.62 -12.14
N ARG A 119 -8.57 5.57 -12.49
CA ARG A 119 -8.46 5.11 -13.88
C ARG A 119 -9.78 4.60 -14.49
N PHE A 120 -10.72 4.16 -13.66
CA PHE A 120 -12.06 3.78 -14.13
C PHE A 120 -13.05 4.94 -14.05
N TYR A 121 -12.80 5.88 -13.14
CA TYR A 121 -13.62 7.05 -12.94
C TYR A 121 -13.33 8.15 -13.97
N PHE A 122 -12.03 8.43 -14.22
CA PHE A 122 -11.57 9.38 -15.23
C PHE A 122 -11.28 8.66 -16.55
N SER A 123 -12.32 8.15 -17.21
CA SER A 123 -12.19 7.41 -18.47
C SER A 123 -11.69 8.23 -19.65
N ASP A 124 -11.60 9.55 -19.51
CA ASP A 124 -11.06 10.50 -20.46
C ASP A 124 -9.54 10.70 -20.36
N LEU A 125 -8.89 10.11 -19.37
CA LEU A 125 -7.43 10.21 -19.20
C LEU A 125 -6.71 9.05 -19.89
N ASP A 126 -5.70 9.40 -20.69
CA ASP A 126 -4.81 8.40 -21.25
C ASP A 126 -3.94 7.74 -20.18
N PRO A 127 -3.62 6.45 -20.31
CA PRO A 127 -2.72 5.78 -19.39
C PRO A 127 -1.29 6.33 -19.52
N ALA A 128 -0.54 6.33 -18.41
CA ALA A 128 0.84 6.76 -18.42
C ALA A 128 1.68 5.92 -19.42
N PRO A 129 2.45 6.56 -20.34
CA PRO A 129 3.25 5.86 -21.32
C PRO A 129 4.45 5.16 -20.67
N GLY A 130 4.82 3.98 -21.14
CA GLY A 130 5.98 3.26 -20.57
C GLY A 130 6.35 2.03 -21.38
N TYR A 131 7.34 1.27 -20.89
CA TYR A 131 7.94 0.15 -21.61
C TYR A 131 7.77 -1.18 -20.85
N PHE A 132 8.80 -1.61 -20.12
CA PHE A 132 8.85 -2.91 -19.49
C PHE A 132 8.04 -2.97 -18.18
N PHE A 133 8.37 -2.12 -17.21
CA PHE A 133 7.69 -2.14 -15.90
C PHE A 133 6.24 -1.68 -15.99
N ARG A 134 5.94 -0.75 -16.91
CA ARG A 134 4.56 -0.38 -17.21
C ARG A 134 3.75 -1.59 -17.70
N ARG A 135 4.26 -2.31 -18.70
CA ARG A 135 3.59 -3.51 -19.24
C ARG A 135 3.50 -4.64 -18.20
N LEU A 136 4.54 -4.80 -17.38
CA LEU A 136 4.52 -5.78 -16.28
C LEU A 136 3.42 -5.44 -15.28
N MET A 137 3.29 -4.16 -14.92
CA MET A 137 2.25 -3.70 -14.01
C MET A 137 0.85 -3.89 -14.59
N ASP A 138 0.64 -3.61 -15.87
CA ASP A 138 -0.63 -3.87 -16.55
C ASP A 138 -1.06 -5.34 -16.46
N ARG A 139 -0.09 -6.26 -16.58
CA ARG A 139 -0.36 -7.70 -16.41
C ARG A 139 -0.70 -8.05 -14.95
N VAL A 140 0.05 -7.53 -13.99
CA VAL A 140 -0.21 -7.75 -12.55
C VAL A 140 -1.61 -7.30 -12.19
N GLU A 141 -2.04 -6.15 -12.72
CA GLU A 141 -3.37 -5.61 -12.47
C GLU A 141 -4.50 -6.45 -13.05
N VAL A 142 -4.35 -6.94 -14.29
CA VAL A 142 -5.35 -7.83 -14.91
C VAL A 142 -5.60 -9.07 -14.06
N TRP A 143 -4.55 -9.59 -13.39
CA TRP A 143 -4.65 -10.76 -12.52
C TRP A 143 -5.10 -10.48 -11.09
N GLY A 144 -4.78 -9.30 -10.57
CA GLY A 144 -4.90 -8.97 -9.15
C GLY A 144 -6.02 -8.00 -8.80
N GLN A 145 -6.45 -7.15 -9.72
CA GLN A 145 -7.38 -6.07 -9.40
C GLN A 145 -8.85 -6.50 -9.53
N TYR A 146 -9.66 -6.05 -8.60
CA TYR A 146 -11.12 -6.06 -8.70
C TYR A 146 -11.66 -4.63 -8.53
N ARG A 147 -12.86 -4.38 -9.06
CA ARG A 147 -13.55 -3.10 -8.88
C ARG A 147 -14.10 -3.02 -7.46
N GLY A 148 -13.82 -1.90 -6.77
CA GLY A 148 -14.31 -1.66 -5.42
C GLY A 148 -13.25 -1.70 -4.32
N GLY A 149 -11.98 -2.02 -4.64
CA GLY A 149 -10.88 -2.14 -3.68
C GLY A 149 -9.90 -0.96 -3.66
N SER A 150 -10.33 0.26 -4.01
CA SER A 150 -9.44 1.42 -4.01
C SER A 150 -9.36 2.12 -2.65
N PHE A 151 -10.47 2.33 -1.98
CA PHE A 151 -10.51 3.12 -0.74
C PHE A 151 -10.75 2.26 0.51
N PRO A 152 -9.94 2.43 1.54
CA PRO A 152 -8.66 3.16 1.65
C PRO A 152 -7.50 2.40 1.01
N SER A 153 -6.37 3.04 0.71
CA SER A 153 -5.24 2.32 0.11
C SER A 153 -4.60 1.31 1.05
N ALA A 154 -4.88 0.01 0.86
CA ALA A 154 -4.23 -1.07 1.59
C ALA A 154 -2.70 -1.10 1.35
N HIS A 155 -2.28 -0.72 0.15
CA HIS A 155 -0.88 -0.59 -0.22
C HIS A 155 -0.16 0.50 0.60
N CYS A 156 -0.78 1.67 0.78
CA CYS A 156 -0.21 2.75 1.57
C CYS A 156 -0.28 2.46 3.08
N ALA A 157 -1.29 1.73 3.53
CA ALA A 157 -1.35 1.24 4.90
C ALA A 157 -0.18 0.30 5.20
N ALA A 158 0.05 -0.69 4.34
CA ALA A 158 1.19 -1.60 4.46
C ALA A 158 2.53 -0.88 4.30
N GLY A 159 2.68 0.03 3.33
CA GLY A 159 3.89 0.85 3.15
C GLY A 159 4.22 1.66 4.41
N THR A 160 3.22 2.20 5.10
CA THR A 160 3.39 2.90 6.38
C THR A 160 3.92 1.97 7.47
N VAL A 161 3.37 0.75 7.57
CA VAL A 161 3.89 -0.29 8.46
C VAL A 161 5.34 -0.62 8.10
N MET A 162 5.66 -0.78 6.82
CA MET A 162 7.01 -1.09 6.34
C MET A 162 8.02 -0.01 6.72
N ILE A 163 7.70 1.27 6.52
CA ILE A 163 8.57 2.40 6.92
C ILE A 163 8.88 2.33 8.42
N TYR A 164 7.86 2.14 9.26
CA TYR A 164 8.04 2.04 10.70
C TYR A 164 8.97 0.89 11.09
N TYR A 165 8.75 -0.31 10.55
CA TYR A 165 9.56 -1.47 10.90
C TYR A 165 10.95 -1.46 10.24
N ALA A 166 11.11 -0.82 9.08
CA ALA A 166 12.43 -0.57 8.49
C ALA A 166 13.32 0.27 9.42
N SER A 167 12.74 1.26 10.13
CA SER A 167 13.49 2.05 11.14
C SER A 167 13.95 1.19 12.33
N LYS A 168 13.26 0.10 12.63
CA LYS A 168 13.67 -0.86 13.69
C LYS A 168 14.74 -1.84 13.20
N ALA A 169 14.77 -2.14 11.90
CA ALA A 169 15.78 -3.01 11.29
C ALA A 169 17.14 -2.31 11.09
N GLY A 170 17.24 -1.01 11.41
CA GLY A 170 18.48 -0.22 11.39
C GLY A 170 18.55 0.79 10.23
N GLY A 171 19.49 1.75 10.38
CA GLY A 171 19.59 2.91 9.49
C GLY A 171 19.72 2.56 8.02
N ARG A 172 20.60 1.63 7.64
CA ARG A 172 20.75 1.17 6.24
C ARG A 172 19.46 0.62 5.66
N THR A 173 18.72 -0.20 6.41
CA THR A 173 17.43 -0.76 5.97
C THR A 173 16.40 0.36 5.80
N PHE A 174 16.34 1.30 6.73
CA PHE A 174 15.44 2.45 6.63
C PHE A 174 15.71 3.29 5.38
N TRP A 175 16.96 3.69 5.15
CA TRP A 175 17.31 4.56 4.02
C TRP A 175 17.20 3.88 2.65
N LEU A 176 17.10 2.54 2.60
CA LEU A 176 16.73 1.80 1.40
C LEU A 176 15.22 1.75 1.21
N VAL A 177 14.46 1.42 2.27
CA VAL A 177 13.02 1.18 2.21
C VAL A 177 12.23 2.49 2.09
N PHE A 178 12.61 3.51 2.85
CA PHE A 178 11.85 4.76 2.93
C PHE A 178 11.68 5.47 1.59
N PRO A 179 12.75 5.77 0.81
CA PRO A 179 12.58 6.43 -0.48
C PRO A 179 11.82 5.54 -1.48
N LEU A 180 12.03 4.23 -1.45
CA LEU A 180 11.31 3.30 -2.32
C LEU A 180 9.79 3.32 -2.03
N ILE A 181 9.40 3.34 -0.76
CA ILE A 181 7.98 3.42 -0.38
C ILE A 181 7.39 4.81 -0.71
N LEU A 182 8.16 5.89 -0.61
CA LEU A 182 7.69 7.20 -1.05
C LEU A 182 7.45 7.25 -2.57
N LEU A 183 8.38 6.72 -3.36
CA LEU A 183 8.19 6.56 -4.81
C LEU A 183 6.97 5.68 -5.11
N PHE A 184 6.80 4.60 -4.35
CA PHE A 184 5.65 3.73 -4.46
C PHE A 184 4.34 4.47 -4.13
N PHE A 185 4.25 5.28 -3.07
CA PHE A 185 3.05 6.09 -2.78
C PHE A 185 2.73 7.05 -3.93
N PHE A 186 3.73 7.73 -4.46
CA PHE A 186 3.54 8.61 -5.60
C PHE A 186 3.10 7.82 -6.85
N SER A 187 3.66 6.62 -7.06
CA SER A 187 3.30 5.77 -8.20
C SER A 187 1.83 5.36 -8.22
N THR A 188 1.18 5.29 -7.05
CA THR A 188 -0.24 4.93 -6.96
C THR A 188 -1.17 6.01 -7.51
N VAL A 189 -0.84 7.29 -7.33
CA VAL A 189 -1.56 8.41 -7.94
C VAL A 189 -1.16 8.58 -9.41
N TYR A 190 0.13 8.51 -9.69
CA TYR A 190 0.66 8.62 -11.06
C TYR A 190 0.08 7.56 -12.00
N GLY A 191 -0.05 6.32 -11.53
CA GLY A 191 -0.65 5.21 -12.28
C GLY A 191 -2.18 5.20 -12.29
N GLN A 192 -2.83 6.20 -11.69
CA GLN A 192 -4.29 6.30 -11.56
C GLN A 192 -4.94 5.15 -10.77
N TYR A 193 -4.19 4.58 -9.79
CA TYR A 193 -4.68 3.48 -8.97
C TYR A 193 -5.44 3.95 -7.74
N HIS A 194 -5.04 5.12 -7.18
CA HIS A 194 -5.60 5.69 -5.97
C HIS A 194 -5.84 7.20 -6.08
N TYR A 195 -6.85 7.69 -5.37
CA TYR A 195 -6.99 9.10 -4.99
C TYR A 195 -5.96 9.44 -3.91
N VAL A 196 -5.62 10.73 -3.72
CA VAL A 196 -4.69 11.11 -2.64
C VAL A 196 -5.33 10.88 -1.27
N VAL A 197 -6.63 11.07 -1.13
CA VAL A 197 -7.36 10.74 0.11
C VAL A 197 -7.29 9.26 0.47
N ASP A 198 -7.17 8.34 -0.50
CA ASP A 198 -6.96 6.91 -0.25
C ASP A 198 -5.61 6.68 0.43
N ILE A 199 -4.57 7.39 -0.04
CA ILE A 199 -3.21 7.31 0.53
C ILE A 199 -3.22 7.83 1.97
N LEU A 200 -3.80 9.00 2.20
CA LEU A 200 -3.88 9.61 3.53
C LEU A 200 -4.62 8.70 4.52
N SER A 201 -5.74 8.13 4.08
CA SER A 201 -6.51 7.16 4.88
C SER A 201 -5.71 5.89 5.15
N GLY A 202 -4.99 5.38 4.15
CA GLY A 202 -4.10 4.24 4.29
C GLY A 202 -2.98 4.49 5.31
N ILE A 203 -2.33 5.67 5.27
CA ILE A 203 -1.30 6.06 6.24
C ILE A 203 -1.87 6.06 7.68
N ILE A 204 -3.07 6.59 7.87
CA ILE A 204 -3.74 6.59 9.18
C ILE A 204 -3.97 5.16 9.65
N ILE A 205 -4.53 4.30 8.79
CA ILE A 205 -4.80 2.89 9.12
C ILE A 205 -3.50 2.15 9.44
N GLY A 206 -2.44 2.33 8.67
CA GLY A 206 -1.15 1.72 8.95
C GLY A 206 -0.59 2.11 10.32
N ARG A 207 -0.69 3.39 10.69
CA ARG A 207 -0.29 3.87 12.03
C ARG A 207 -1.13 3.27 13.15
N LEU A 208 -2.45 3.20 12.97
CA LEU A 208 -3.36 2.57 13.94
C LEU A 208 -3.07 1.09 14.09
N ALA A 209 -2.83 0.38 12.99
CA ALA A 209 -2.49 -1.04 13.00
C ALA A 209 -1.21 -1.33 13.81
N ILE A 210 -0.15 -0.52 13.64
CA ILE A 210 1.06 -0.61 14.44
C ILE A 210 0.73 -0.43 15.93
N LYS A 211 -0.02 0.64 16.27
CA LYS A 211 -0.38 0.92 17.66
C LYS A 211 -1.16 -0.24 18.28
N VAL A 212 -2.17 -0.76 17.59
CA VAL A 212 -2.98 -1.89 18.04
C VAL A 212 -2.14 -3.15 18.21
N ALA A 213 -1.24 -3.45 17.27
CA ALA A 213 -0.35 -4.61 17.37
C ALA A 213 0.53 -4.56 18.63
N TYR A 214 1.12 -3.40 18.92
CA TYR A 214 1.93 -3.24 20.13
C TYR A 214 1.10 -3.34 21.43
N LEU A 215 -0.10 -2.77 21.45
CA LEU A 215 -1.00 -2.87 22.60
C LEU A 215 -1.43 -4.32 22.84
N ALA A 216 -1.78 -5.04 21.78
CA ALA A 216 -2.16 -6.46 21.87
C ALA A 216 -1.00 -7.34 22.39
N ALA A 217 0.24 -6.95 22.06
CA ALA A 217 1.44 -7.62 22.59
C ALA A 217 1.85 -7.15 24.02
N GLY A 218 1.03 -6.34 24.71
CA GLY A 218 1.34 -5.79 26.02
C GLY A 218 2.47 -4.76 26.04
N ARG A 219 2.73 -4.09 24.91
CA ARG A 219 3.87 -3.18 24.70
C ARG A 219 3.40 -1.79 24.27
N LYS A 220 4.25 -0.78 24.46
CA LYS A 220 4.05 0.55 23.90
C LYS A 220 4.79 0.68 22.56
N ALA A 221 4.07 1.05 21.52
CA ALA A 221 4.69 1.46 20.28
C ALA A 221 5.53 2.72 20.56
N ARG A 222 6.83 2.68 20.22
CA ARG A 222 7.67 3.88 20.28
C ARG A 222 7.28 4.81 19.14
N ASN A 223 7.29 6.12 19.41
CA ASN A 223 7.10 7.11 18.36
C ASN A 223 8.10 6.88 17.22
N PHE A 224 7.64 7.13 16.00
CA PHE A 224 8.52 7.08 14.83
C PHE A 224 9.59 8.17 14.99
N SER A 225 10.84 7.75 15.08
CA SER A 225 12.01 8.64 15.01
C SER A 225 12.85 8.22 13.81
N LEU A 226 13.32 9.21 13.04
CA LEU A 226 14.27 8.93 11.98
C LEU A 226 15.53 8.30 12.61
N PRO A 227 16.09 7.21 12.05
CA PRO A 227 17.36 6.68 12.52
C PRO A 227 18.46 7.69 12.25
N PRO A 228 19.53 7.73 13.09
CA PRO A 228 20.66 8.59 12.82
C PRO A 228 21.28 8.24 11.46
N VAL A 229 21.68 9.26 10.72
CA VAL A 229 22.46 9.11 9.49
C VAL A 229 23.86 8.66 9.93
N GLN A 230 24.21 7.41 9.66
CA GLN A 230 25.57 6.87 9.86
C GLN A 230 26.30 6.84 8.53
#